data_83ec3ad852a0e8c8cb02e3e8f150bad5
#
_entry.id   83ec3ad852a0e8c8cb02e3e8f150bad5
#
_cell.length_a   1.000
_cell.length_b   1.000
_cell.length_c   1.000
_cell.angle_alpha   90.00
_cell.angle_beta   90.00
_cell.angle_gamma   90.00
#
_symmetry.space_group_name_H-M   'P 1'
#
loop_
_entity.id
_entity.type
_entity.pdbx_description
1 polymer ?
#
loop_
_entity_poly.entity_id
_entity_poly.type
_entity_poly.pdbx_seq_one_letter_code
_entity_poly.pdbx_strand_id
1 'polypeptide(L)'
;MLNINSLNQYYRESHTLWDLQLSVPEGGCVCLMGRNGVGKTTLLKCIMGLIPVRSGEMLFDGVDLAPLKPEQRAELGIGFVPQGREIFPLLTVEENLKIGLRAARRQGIKKVPEHIFEIFPVLKQMLGRRGGDLSGGQQQQLAIGRALVLNPRLLILDEPTEGIQPNIVSEIGDVIIRLNKARGIKTPLVKDATEVKNEVREAIKIINREMGVTVLLVEQKLPFARKVADRFCIMERGRSVASGGMDELDETKVKRYLTV
;
A
#
# COMPACT_ATOMS: atom_id res chain seq x y z
N MET A 1 -6.12 10.83 10.04
CA MET A 1 -4.91 10.04 9.84
C MET A 1 -3.85 10.81 9.04
N LEU A 2 -3.81 10.82 7.68
CA LEU A 2 -2.86 11.60 6.88
C LEU A 2 -3.58 12.76 6.18
N ASN A 3 -3.10 13.99 6.37
CA ASN A 3 -3.61 15.18 5.70
C ASN A 3 -2.44 15.95 5.08
N ILE A 4 -2.58 16.29 3.81
CA ILE A 4 -1.60 17.04 3.03
C ILE A 4 -2.30 18.27 2.47
N ASN A 5 -1.74 19.45 2.72
CA ASN A 5 -2.30 20.73 2.31
C ASN A 5 -1.26 21.57 1.56
N SER A 6 -1.63 22.03 0.38
CA SER A 6 -0.83 22.93 -0.48
C SER A 6 0.63 22.50 -0.65
N LEU A 7 0.84 21.18 -0.82
CA LEU A 7 2.18 20.61 -0.91
C LEU A 7 2.84 20.97 -2.23
N ASN A 8 4.05 21.55 -2.14
CA ASN A 8 4.88 21.91 -3.29
C ASN A 8 6.21 21.18 -3.22
N GLN A 9 6.60 20.53 -4.31
CA GLN A 9 7.88 19.83 -4.43
C GLN A 9 8.55 20.14 -5.76
N TYR A 10 9.87 20.22 -5.73
CA TYR A 10 10.71 20.50 -6.87
C TYR A 10 11.83 19.48 -6.99
N TYR A 11 12.13 19.05 -8.21
CA TYR A 11 13.39 18.42 -8.56
C TYR A 11 14.30 19.49 -9.16
N ARG A 12 15.26 19.98 -8.36
CA ARG A 12 16.05 21.18 -8.69
C ARG A 12 15.13 22.36 -8.98
N GLU A 13 15.03 22.81 -10.23
CA GLU A 13 14.16 23.91 -10.67
C GLU A 13 12.82 23.44 -11.25
N SER A 14 12.67 22.14 -11.48
CA SER A 14 11.43 21.57 -12.04
C SER A 14 10.36 21.42 -10.96
N HIS A 15 9.30 22.21 -11.03
CA HIS A 15 8.15 22.12 -10.12
C HIS A 15 7.32 20.89 -10.47
N THR A 16 7.28 19.91 -9.59
CA THR A 16 6.64 18.61 -9.84
C THR A 16 5.31 18.47 -9.14
N LEU A 17 5.19 18.90 -7.87
CA LEU A 17 3.91 18.93 -7.15
C LEU A 17 3.51 20.36 -6.91
N TRP A 18 2.24 20.67 -7.21
CA TRP A 18 1.70 22.02 -7.24
C TRP A 18 0.49 22.14 -6.32
N ASP A 19 0.64 22.77 -5.16
CA ASP A 19 -0.43 22.99 -4.18
C ASP A 19 -1.31 21.73 -3.94
N LEU A 20 -0.63 20.57 -3.92
CA LEU A 20 -1.30 19.29 -3.88
C LEU A 20 -2.03 19.08 -2.53
N GLN A 21 -3.23 18.56 -2.60
CA GLN A 21 -4.04 18.22 -1.44
C GLN A 21 -4.35 16.72 -1.43
N LEU A 22 -4.22 16.07 -0.28
CA LEU A 22 -4.62 14.67 -0.09
C LEU A 22 -5.10 14.47 1.34
N SER A 23 -6.24 13.81 1.49
CA SER A 23 -6.73 13.36 2.79
C SER A 23 -6.94 11.86 2.78
N VAL A 24 -6.34 11.17 3.75
CA VAL A 24 -6.52 9.72 3.98
C VAL A 24 -7.11 9.57 5.38
N PRO A 25 -8.43 9.32 5.50
CA PRO A 25 -9.08 9.13 6.78
C PRO A 25 -8.60 7.84 7.46
N GLU A 26 -8.69 7.82 8.78
CA GLU A 26 -8.36 6.64 9.58
C GLU A 26 -9.29 5.46 9.23
N GLY A 27 -8.72 4.26 9.13
CA GLY A 27 -9.43 3.05 8.78
C GLY A 27 -9.92 2.99 7.32
N GLY A 28 -9.69 4.05 6.51
CA GLY A 28 -10.10 4.08 5.11
C GLY A 28 -9.06 3.50 4.16
N CYS A 29 -9.52 3.11 2.97
CA CYS A 29 -8.66 2.78 1.84
C CYS A 29 -8.85 3.86 0.74
N VAL A 30 -7.81 4.68 0.54
CA VAL A 30 -7.82 5.74 -0.48
C VAL A 30 -6.98 5.32 -1.67
N CYS A 31 -7.54 5.36 -2.88
CA CYS A 31 -6.80 5.12 -4.11
C CYS A 31 -6.35 6.42 -4.75
N LEU A 32 -5.04 6.60 -4.84
CA LEU A 32 -4.41 7.68 -5.60
C LEU A 32 -4.27 7.24 -7.07
N MET A 33 -4.95 7.94 -7.95
CA MET A 33 -5.06 7.61 -9.36
C MET A 33 -4.46 8.72 -10.24
N GLY A 34 -4.16 8.39 -11.48
CA GLY A 34 -3.66 9.34 -12.47
C GLY A 34 -2.71 8.67 -13.45
N ARG A 35 -2.46 9.30 -14.57
CA ARG A 35 -1.57 8.80 -15.64
C ARG A 35 -0.12 8.68 -15.17
N ASN A 36 0.71 8.02 -15.95
CA ASN A 36 2.15 7.97 -15.68
C ASN A 36 2.77 9.37 -15.76
N GLY A 37 3.75 9.64 -14.89
CA GLY A 37 4.46 10.92 -14.87
C GLY A 37 3.73 12.08 -14.20
N VAL A 38 2.50 11.91 -13.67
CA VAL A 38 1.76 13.01 -13.02
C VAL A 38 2.24 13.37 -11.61
N GLY A 39 3.22 12.62 -11.04
CA GLY A 39 3.81 12.92 -9.74
C GLY A 39 3.37 11.98 -8.59
N LYS A 40 2.66 10.88 -8.84
CA LYS A 40 2.21 9.93 -7.78
C LYS A 40 3.38 9.41 -6.93
N THR A 41 4.38 8.81 -7.57
CA THR A 41 5.58 8.30 -6.87
C THR A 41 6.38 9.42 -6.20
N THR A 42 6.39 10.64 -6.77
CA THR A 42 6.98 11.82 -6.13
C THR A 42 6.28 12.13 -4.81
N LEU A 43 4.94 12.14 -4.81
CA LEU A 43 4.15 12.35 -3.59
C LEU A 43 4.46 11.27 -2.53
N LEU A 44 4.50 10.00 -2.92
CA LEU A 44 4.85 8.93 -1.98
C LEU A 44 6.25 9.10 -1.39
N LYS A 45 7.23 9.49 -2.21
CA LYS A 45 8.59 9.80 -1.75
C LYS A 45 8.61 10.99 -0.78
N CYS A 46 7.78 12.02 -0.99
CA CYS A 46 7.61 13.11 -0.04
C CYS A 46 7.03 12.60 1.29
N ILE A 47 5.97 11.79 1.26
CA ILE A 47 5.35 11.22 2.46
C ILE A 47 6.36 10.36 3.22
N MET A 48 7.21 9.61 2.53
CA MET A 48 8.24 8.77 3.15
C MET A 48 9.51 9.54 3.58
N GLY A 49 9.63 10.84 3.23
CA GLY A 49 10.82 11.64 3.55
C GLY A 49 12.04 11.31 2.73
N LEU A 50 11.88 10.61 1.61
CA LEU A 50 12.95 10.25 0.68
C LEU A 50 13.38 11.42 -0.19
N ILE A 51 12.51 12.41 -0.35
CA ILE A 51 12.80 13.70 -1.03
C ILE A 51 12.21 14.84 -0.22
N PRO A 52 12.87 16.00 -0.21
CA PRO A 52 12.38 17.17 0.53
C PRO A 52 11.16 17.79 -0.15
N VAL A 53 10.33 18.43 0.66
CA VAL A 53 9.25 19.32 0.20
C VAL A 53 9.70 20.77 0.28
N ARG A 54 9.19 21.62 -0.61
CA ARG A 54 9.52 23.04 -0.63
C ARG A 54 8.64 23.86 0.30
N SER A 55 7.35 23.56 0.29
CA SER A 55 6.34 24.22 1.12
C SER A 55 5.08 23.36 1.21
N GLY A 56 4.15 23.76 2.06
CA GLY A 56 2.94 23.02 2.37
C GLY A 56 3.07 22.26 3.68
N GLU A 57 2.00 21.57 4.04
CA GLU A 57 1.88 20.84 5.29
C GLU A 57 1.60 19.37 5.04
N MET A 58 2.23 18.49 5.81
CA MET A 58 1.94 17.05 5.82
C MET A 58 1.78 16.59 7.27
N LEU A 59 0.55 16.37 7.69
CA LEU A 59 0.22 15.92 9.05
C LEU A 59 -0.16 14.43 9.05
N PHE A 60 0.51 13.67 9.89
CA PHE A 60 0.14 12.30 10.22
C PHE A 60 -0.26 12.23 11.70
N ASP A 61 -1.56 12.05 11.96
CA ASP A 61 -2.16 12.14 13.30
C ASP A 61 -1.77 13.40 14.10
N GLY A 62 -1.75 14.54 13.40
CA GLY A 62 -1.36 15.82 13.98
C GLY A 62 0.15 16.05 14.10
N VAL A 63 0.97 15.06 13.75
CA VAL A 63 2.44 15.19 13.73
C VAL A 63 2.88 15.68 12.35
N ASP A 64 3.62 16.78 12.28
CA ASP A 64 4.21 17.26 11.04
C ASP A 64 5.31 16.32 10.56
N LEU A 65 5.15 15.79 9.35
CA LEU A 65 6.12 14.89 8.73
C LEU A 65 7.32 15.62 8.13
N ALA A 66 7.21 16.92 7.79
CA ALA A 66 8.24 17.63 7.05
C ALA A 66 9.64 17.57 7.70
N PRO A 67 9.82 17.79 9.02
CA PRO A 67 11.12 17.74 9.67
C PRO A 67 11.62 16.31 9.94
N LEU A 68 10.78 15.28 9.78
CA LEU A 68 11.10 13.91 10.17
C LEU A 68 11.87 13.17 9.08
N LYS A 69 12.89 12.42 9.50
CA LYS A 69 13.64 11.49 8.64
C LYS A 69 12.81 10.25 8.31
N PRO A 70 13.13 9.52 7.22
CA PRO A 70 12.40 8.31 6.81
C PRO A 70 12.21 7.28 7.93
N GLU A 71 13.25 7.02 8.71
CA GLU A 71 13.21 6.07 9.83
C GLU A 71 12.23 6.51 10.92
N GLN A 72 12.13 7.81 11.22
CA GLN A 72 11.19 8.34 12.20
C GLN A 72 9.74 8.22 11.72
N ARG A 73 9.49 8.39 10.42
CA ARG A 73 8.15 8.19 9.82
C ARG A 73 7.74 6.71 9.87
N ALA A 74 8.68 5.79 9.63
CA ALA A 74 8.43 4.35 9.81
C ALA A 74 8.12 4.02 11.28
N GLU A 75 8.81 4.65 12.25
CA GLU A 75 8.56 4.49 13.69
C GLU A 75 7.19 5.04 14.13
N LEU A 76 6.66 6.05 13.44
CA LEU A 76 5.29 6.53 13.64
C LEU A 76 4.22 5.54 13.13
N GLY A 77 4.63 4.48 12.42
CA GLY A 77 3.74 3.46 11.89
C GLY A 77 3.36 3.67 10.42
N ILE A 78 4.21 4.30 9.61
CA ILE A 78 4.02 4.39 8.16
C ILE A 78 4.80 3.26 7.50
N GLY A 79 4.09 2.25 6.96
CA GLY A 79 4.66 1.18 6.14
C GLY A 79 4.59 1.53 4.65
N PHE A 80 5.61 1.14 3.88
CA PHE A 80 5.68 1.44 2.45
C PHE A 80 6.13 0.23 1.63
N VAL A 81 5.39 -0.07 0.59
CA VAL A 81 5.74 -1.04 -0.46
C VAL A 81 5.86 -0.28 -1.77
N PRO A 82 7.09 -0.02 -2.26
CA PRO A 82 7.32 0.72 -3.50
C PRO A 82 6.97 -0.12 -4.72
N GLN A 83 6.80 0.56 -5.86
CA GLN A 83 6.76 -0.07 -7.17
C GLN A 83 8.02 -0.93 -7.38
N GLY A 84 7.88 -2.12 -7.96
CA GLY A 84 9.00 -3.05 -8.12
C GLY A 84 9.37 -3.84 -6.86
N ARG A 85 8.58 -3.69 -5.74
CA ARG A 85 8.68 -4.50 -4.49
C ARG A 85 9.91 -4.19 -3.64
N GLU A 86 11.07 -3.91 -4.25
CA GLU A 86 12.35 -3.61 -3.59
C GLU A 86 12.71 -4.59 -2.46
N ILE A 87 12.49 -5.89 -2.70
CA ILE A 87 12.98 -6.94 -1.80
C ILE A 87 14.51 -7.05 -1.89
N PHE A 88 15.14 -7.64 -0.89
CA PHE A 88 16.57 -7.98 -0.92
C PHE A 88 16.75 -9.36 -1.54
N PRO A 89 17.13 -9.47 -2.83
CA PRO A 89 17.08 -10.73 -3.56
C PRO A 89 18.09 -11.78 -3.03
N LEU A 90 19.20 -11.34 -2.48
CA LEU A 90 20.24 -12.24 -1.94
C LEU A 90 19.95 -12.70 -0.51
N LEU A 91 19.08 -12.00 0.22
CA LEU A 91 18.64 -12.38 1.55
C LEU A 91 17.51 -13.40 1.48
N THR A 92 17.44 -14.27 2.50
CA THR A 92 16.33 -15.20 2.67
C THR A 92 15.02 -14.47 2.96
N VAL A 93 13.89 -15.17 2.84
CA VAL A 93 12.56 -14.65 3.24
C VAL A 93 12.59 -14.20 4.70
N GLU A 94 13.16 -15.04 5.59
CA GLU A 94 13.25 -14.72 7.01
C GLU A 94 14.08 -13.45 7.26
N GLU A 95 15.23 -13.30 6.61
CA GLU A 95 16.08 -12.12 6.72
C GLU A 95 15.41 -10.86 6.18
N ASN A 96 14.72 -10.95 5.03
CA ASN A 96 13.91 -9.85 4.51
C ASN A 96 12.86 -9.37 5.51
N LEU A 97 12.13 -10.30 6.15
CA LEU A 97 11.14 -9.97 7.18
C LEU A 97 11.80 -9.36 8.43
N LYS A 98 12.96 -9.89 8.86
CA LYS A 98 13.72 -9.36 10.01
C LYS A 98 14.22 -7.93 9.82
N ILE A 99 14.42 -7.46 8.58
CA ILE A 99 14.75 -6.05 8.32
C ILE A 99 13.62 -5.14 8.81
N GLY A 100 12.35 -5.52 8.56
CA GLY A 100 11.19 -4.79 9.07
C GLY A 100 11.17 -4.67 10.60
N LEU A 101 11.67 -5.67 11.32
CA LEU A 101 11.75 -5.62 12.79
C LEU A 101 12.62 -4.47 13.33
N ARG A 102 13.55 -3.96 12.54
CA ARG A 102 14.48 -2.92 13.01
C ARG A 102 13.74 -1.61 13.38
N ALA A 103 12.78 -1.23 12.56
CA ALA A 103 11.90 -0.11 12.87
C ALA A 103 10.83 -0.47 13.92
N ALA A 104 10.34 -1.72 13.91
CA ALA A 104 9.34 -2.22 14.85
C ALA A 104 9.87 -2.40 16.30
N ARG A 105 11.18 -2.43 16.50
CA ARG A 105 11.80 -2.60 17.85
C ARG A 105 11.37 -1.52 18.85
N ARG A 106 11.20 -0.29 18.43
CA ARG A 106 10.74 0.79 19.31
C ARG A 106 9.30 0.60 19.77
N GLN A 107 8.50 -0.15 19.01
CA GLN A 107 7.16 -0.57 19.37
C GLN A 107 7.14 -1.87 20.23
N GLY A 108 8.30 -2.37 20.65
CA GLY A 108 8.43 -3.58 21.45
C GLY A 108 8.34 -4.89 20.65
N ILE A 109 8.23 -4.85 19.32
CA ILE A 109 8.12 -6.03 18.46
C ILE A 109 9.53 -6.62 18.26
N LYS A 110 9.75 -7.83 18.81
CA LYS A 110 11.05 -8.51 18.81
C LYS A 110 11.17 -9.67 17.82
N LYS A 111 10.02 -10.16 17.34
CA LYS A 111 9.94 -11.31 16.41
C LYS A 111 8.95 -10.95 15.29
N VAL A 112 9.09 -11.60 14.15
CA VAL A 112 8.10 -11.51 13.08
C VAL A 112 6.75 -11.98 13.63
N PRO A 113 5.70 -11.15 13.59
CA PRO A 113 4.40 -11.52 14.14
C PRO A 113 3.80 -12.72 13.37
N GLU A 114 3.15 -13.64 14.09
CA GLU A 114 2.59 -14.86 13.48
C GLU A 114 1.52 -14.54 12.43
N HIS A 115 0.74 -13.47 12.62
CA HIS A 115 -0.28 -13.05 11.66
C HIS A 115 0.28 -12.78 10.25
N ILE A 116 1.58 -12.46 10.10
CA ILE A 116 2.23 -12.33 8.78
C ILE A 116 2.21 -13.66 8.04
N PHE A 117 2.44 -14.76 8.75
CA PHE A 117 2.42 -16.10 8.18
C PHE A 117 1.00 -16.66 8.05
N GLU A 118 0.05 -16.13 8.82
CA GLU A 118 -1.37 -16.40 8.64
C GLU A 118 -1.88 -15.74 7.36
N ILE A 119 -1.47 -14.47 7.10
CA ILE A 119 -1.80 -13.73 5.87
C ILE A 119 -1.09 -14.34 4.65
N PHE A 120 0.19 -14.69 4.81
CA PHE A 120 1.04 -15.20 3.73
C PHE A 120 1.68 -16.55 4.09
N PRO A 121 0.92 -17.67 4.10
CA PRO A 121 1.45 -18.99 4.50
C PRO A 121 2.65 -19.46 3.68
N VAL A 122 2.71 -19.06 2.40
CA VAL A 122 3.83 -19.39 1.52
C VAL A 122 5.17 -18.84 2.05
N LEU A 123 5.16 -17.70 2.73
CA LEU A 123 6.37 -17.15 3.33
C LEU A 123 6.90 -18.03 4.47
N LYS A 124 6.01 -18.63 5.26
CA LYS A 124 6.39 -19.58 6.33
C LYS A 124 7.05 -20.82 5.76
N GLN A 125 6.53 -21.34 4.65
CA GLN A 125 7.07 -22.52 3.96
C GLN A 125 8.44 -22.25 3.31
N MET A 126 8.73 -20.99 3.00
CA MET A 126 9.92 -20.58 2.23
C MET A 126 10.93 -19.75 3.05
N LEU A 127 10.89 -19.77 4.38
CA LEU A 127 11.72 -18.92 5.24
C LEU A 127 13.21 -18.93 4.89
N GLY A 128 13.76 -20.10 4.56
CA GLY A 128 15.17 -20.27 4.19
C GLY A 128 15.48 -19.99 2.71
N ARG A 129 14.46 -19.71 1.86
CA ARG A 129 14.67 -19.48 0.44
C ARG A 129 15.07 -18.02 0.18
N ARG A 130 15.95 -17.76 -0.79
CA ARG A 130 16.34 -16.40 -1.16
C ARG A 130 15.15 -15.66 -1.80
N GLY A 131 15.03 -14.36 -1.52
CA GLY A 131 13.99 -13.52 -2.09
C GLY A 131 14.01 -13.51 -3.62
N GLY A 132 15.20 -13.52 -4.22
CA GLY A 132 15.37 -13.56 -5.68
C GLY A 132 14.85 -14.82 -6.36
N ASP A 133 14.75 -15.94 -5.62
CA ASP A 133 14.27 -17.23 -6.13
C ASP A 133 12.74 -17.38 -6.06
N LEU A 134 12.05 -16.37 -5.54
CA LEU A 134 10.60 -16.35 -5.42
C LEU A 134 9.94 -15.92 -6.74
N SER A 135 8.73 -16.42 -7.01
CA SER A 135 7.89 -15.89 -8.09
C SER A 135 7.52 -14.42 -7.84
N GLY A 136 7.14 -13.69 -8.89
CA GLY A 136 6.76 -12.28 -8.76
C GLY A 136 5.65 -12.03 -7.72
N GLY A 137 4.65 -12.91 -7.60
CA GLY A 137 3.61 -12.81 -6.59
C GLY A 137 4.11 -13.12 -5.18
N GLN A 138 4.99 -14.10 -5.02
CA GLN A 138 5.63 -14.41 -3.73
C GLN A 138 6.54 -13.27 -3.27
N GLN A 139 7.25 -12.62 -4.20
CA GLN A 139 8.03 -11.42 -3.90
C GLN A 139 7.13 -10.26 -3.44
N GLN A 140 5.94 -10.12 -4.05
CA GLN A 140 4.96 -9.11 -3.62
C GLN A 140 4.43 -9.40 -2.22
N GLN A 141 4.12 -10.67 -1.92
CA GLN A 141 3.72 -11.10 -0.59
C GLN A 141 4.84 -10.83 0.43
N LEU A 142 6.10 -11.09 0.08
CA LEU A 142 7.26 -10.80 0.92
C LEU A 142 7.41 -9.29 1.17
N ALA A 143 7.25 -8.45 0.14
CA ALA A 143 7.33 -7.00 0.26
C ALA A 143 6.24 -6.43 1.19
N ILE A 144 4.99 -6.90 1.02
CA ILE A 144 3.87 -6.52 1.89
C ILE A 144 4.10 -7.05 3.31
N GLY A 145 4.47 -8.33 3.46
CA GLY A 145 4.77 -8.94 4.75
C GLY A 145 5.86 -8.18 5.52
N ARG A 146 6.94 -7.77 4.83
CA ARG A 146 8.01 -6.95 5.42
C ARG A 146 7.50 -5.60 5.92
N ALA A 147 6.60 -4.95 5.20
CA ALA A 147 5.99 -3.69 5.63
C ALA A 147 5.02 -3.92 6.81
N LEU A 148 4.25 -5.01 6.82
CA LEU A 148 3.32 -5.35 7.90
C LEU A 148 4.02 -5.74 9.21
N VAL A 149 5.27 -6.20 9.19
CA VAL A 149 6.08 -6.47 10.41
C VAL A 149 6.16 -5.23 11.31
N LEU A 150 6.11 -4.03 10.74
CA LEU A 150 6.06 -2.76 11.48
C LEU A 150 4.78 -2.59 12.29
N ASN A 151 3.76 -3.43 12.11
CA ASN A 151 2.41 -3.19 12.58
C ASN A 151 1.93 -1.76 12.22
N PRO A 152 1.93 -1.42 10.92
CA PRO A 152 1.74 -0.03 10.51
C PRO A 152 0.31 0.44 10.78
N ARG A 153 0.16 1.73 11.07
CA ARG A 153 -1.14 2.42 11.14
C ARG A 153 -1.58 2.90 9.75
N LEU A 154 -0.62 3.25 8.90
CA LEU A 154 -0.81 3.57 7.48
C LEU A 154 0.08 2.66 6.63
N LEU A 155 -0.50 1.92 5.72
CA LEU A 155 0.21 1.12 4.70
C LEU A 155 0.07 1.80 3.34
N ILE A 156 1.20 2.14 2.74
CA ILE A 156 1.28 2.73 1.40
C ILE A 156 1.70 1.64 0.42
N LEU A 157 0.92 1.43 -0.63
CA LEU A 157 1.16 0.43 -1.67
C LEU A 157 1.26 1.13 -3.04
N ASP A 158 2.43 1.09 -3.68
CA ASP A 158 2.65 1.68 -5.01
C ASP A 158 2.55 0.60 -6.09
N GLU A 159 1.47 0.61 -6.86
CA GLU A 159 1.14 -0.32 -7.95
C GLU A 159 1.30 -1.81 -7.57
N PRO A 160 0.66 -2.28 -6.49
CA PRO A 160 0.90 -3.61 -5.94
C PRO A 160 0.49 -4.76 -6.87
N THR A 161 -0.27 -4.48 -7.93
CA THR A 161 -0.71 -5.49 -8.92
C THR A 161 0.19 -5.54 -10.16
N GLU A 162 1.24 -4.70 -10.24
CA GLU A 162 2.16 -4.68 -11.38
C GLU A 162 3.01 -5.96 -11.44
N GLY A 163 3.13 -6.55 -12.63
CA GLY A 163 3.95 -7.74 -12.87
C GLY A 163 3.50 -9.00 -12.11
N ILE A 164 2.25 -9.04 -11.64
CA ILE A 164 1.65 -10.24 -11.03
C ILE A 164 0.77 -10.93 -12.07
N GLN A 165 1.03 -12.22 -12.28
CA GLN A 165 0.18 -13.04 -13.14
C GLN A 165 -1.21 -13.25 -12.47
N PRO A 166 -2.31 -13.33 -13.26
CA PRO A 166 -3.66 -13.44 -12.72
C PRO A 166 -3.90 -14.63 -11.78
N ASN A 167 -3.19 -15.75 -11.98
CA ASN A 167 -3.28 -16.95 -11.14
C ASN A 167 -2.67 -16.78 -9.74
N ILE A 168 -1.72 -15.87 -9.56
CA ILE A 168 -1.09 -15.61 -8.24
C ILE A 168 -1.96 -14.68 -7.38
N VAL A 169 -2.81 -13.89 -8.03
CA VAL A 169 -3.87 -13.13 -7.35
C VAL A 169 -4.82 -14.08 -6.62
N SER A 170 -5.00 -15.32 -7.10
CA SER A 170 -5.81 -16.34 -6.45
C SER A 170 -5.20 -16.90 -5.17
N GLU A 171 -3.88 -17.06 -5.09
CA GLU A 171 -3.22 -17.58 -3.89
C GLU A 171 -3.34 -16.62 -2.69
N ILE A 172 -3.40 -15.32 -2.92
CA ILE A 172 -3.65 -14.33 -1.86
C ILE A 172 -5.08 -14.46 -1.34
N GLY A 173 -6.03 -14.80 -2.18
CA GLY A 173 -7.42 -15.05 -1.81
C GLY A 173 -7.60 -16.28 -0.93
N ASP A 174 -6.93 -17.39 -1.26
CA ASP A 174 -6.98 -18.63 -0.47
C ASP A 174 -6.47 -18.42 0.97
N VAL A 175 -5.51 -17.52 1.15
CA VAL A 175 -4.97 -17.15 2.46
C VAL A 175 -6.03 -16.51 3.34
N ILE A 176 -6.85 -15.64 2.77
CA ILE A 176 -7.88 -14.89 3.49
C ILE A 176 -9.04 -15.80 3.91
N ILE A 177 -9.42 -16.72 3.01
CA ILE A 177 -10.43 -17.75 3.35
C ILE A 177 -9.95 -18.59 4.54
N ARG A 178 -8.65 -18.89 4.61
CA ARG A 178 -8.06 -19.64 5.73
C ARG A 178 -8.05 -18.86 7.04
N LEU A 179 -7.75 -17.56 6.99
CA LEU A 179 -7.78 -16.67 8.17
C LEU A 179 -9.20 -16.53 8.74
N ASN A 180 -10.18 -16.35 7.85
CA ASN A 180 -11.58 -16.30 8.26
C ASN A 180 -12.05 -17.62 8.89
N LYS A 181 -11.63 -18.79 8.35
CA LYS A 181 -11.88 -20.10 8.93
C LYS A 181 -11.24 -20.29 10.30
N ALA A 182 -9.99 -19.90 10.46
CA ALA A 182 -9.25 -20.01 11.73
C ALA A 182 -9.85 -19.15 12.85
N ARG A 183 -10.55 -18.06 12.50
CA ARG A 183 -11.24 -17.15 13.44
C ARG A 183 -12.75 -17.44 13.61
N GLY A 184 -13.26 -18.55 13.04
CA GLY A 184 -14.67 -18.93 13.17
C GLY A 184 -15.65 -18.11 12.33
N ILE A 185 -15.17 -17.31 11.37
CA ILE A 185 -15.99 -16.55 10.44
C ILE A 185 -16.43 -17.46 9.30
N LYS A 186 -17.74 -17.69 9.14
CA LYS A 186 -18.31 -18.47 8.04
C LYS A 186 -18.20 -17.71 6.74
N THR A 187 -17.19 -18.00 5.91
CA THR A 187 -17.06 -17.48 4.56
C THR A 187 -17.76 -18.43 3.58
N PRO A 188 -18.57 -17.95 2.62
CA PRO A 188 -19.14 -18.81 1.59
C PRO A 188 -18.04 -19.47 0.76
N LEU A 189 -18.17 -20.76 0.47
CA LEU A 189 -17.25 -21.49 -0.40
C LEU A 189 -17.30 -20.95 -1.81
N VAL A 190 -16.17 -20.39 -2.26
CA VAL A 190 -15.98 -19.86 -3.60
C VAL A 190 -15.67 -21.00 -4.56
N LYS A 191 -16.44 -21.11 -5.64
CA LYS A 191 -16.35 -22.22 -6.60
C LYS A 191 -15.96 -21.83 -8.02
N ASP A 192 -15.63 -20.54 -8.31
CA ASP A 192 -15.41 -20.13 -9.69
C ASP A 192 -14.31 -19.06 -9.87
N ALA A 193 -13.59 -19.09 -10.99
CA ALA A 193 -12.47 -18.18 -11.31
C ALA A 193 -12.87 -16.66 -11.36
N THR A 194 -14.16 -16.37 -11.48
CA THR A 194 -14.71 -15.00 -11.39
C THR A 194 -14.68 -14.48 -9.94
N GLU A 195 -14.72 -15.37 -8.96
CA GLU A 195 -14.67 -15.10 -7.53
C GLU A 195 -13.25 -14.78 -7.04
N VAL A 196 -12.23 -15.33 -7.66
CA VAL A 196 -10.79 -15.04 -7.40
C VAL A 196 -10.45 -13.54 -7.51
N LYS A 197 -11.13 -12.78 -8.39
CA LYS A 197 -11.00 -11.33 -8.45
C LYS A 197 -11.57 -10.60 -7.22
N ASN A 198 -12.42 -11.25 -6.43
CA ASN A 198 -12.97 -10.70 -5.19
C ASN A 198 -11.99 -10.85 -4.01
N GLU A 199 -11.03 -11.72 -4.08
CA GLU A 199 -10.17 -12.17 -3.00
C GLU A 199 -9.06 -11.16 -2.65
N VAL A 200 -8.45 -10.48 -3.63
CA VAL A 200 -7.51 -9.38 -3.35
C VAL A 200 -8.23 -8.20 -2.69
N ARG A 201 -9.50 -7.95 -3.05
CA ARG A 201 -10.37 -7.00 -2.38
C ARG A 201 -10.56 -7.36 -0.91
N GLU A 202 -10.84 -8.62 -0.63
CA GLU A 202 -11.06 -9.06 0.75
C GLU A 202 -9.75 -9.03 1.57
N ALA A 203 -8.58 -9.30 0.95
CA ALA A 203 -7.29 -9.16 1.64
C ALA A 203 -7.03 -7.75 2.12
N ILE A 204 -7.16 -6.78 1.23
CA ILE A 204 -6.95 -5.39 1.59
C ILE A 204 -8.04 -4.91 2.55
N LYS A 205 -9.28 -5.39 2.40
CA LYS A 205 -10.36 -5.11 3.36
C LYS A 205 -10.13 -5.75 4.73
N ILE A 206 -9.58 -6.95 4.80
CA ILE A 206 -9.25 -7.61 6.06
C ILE A 206 -8.09 -6.88 6.74
N ILE A 207 -7.03 -6.56 6.01
CA ILE A 207 -5.93 -5.73 6.52
C ILE A 207 -6.48 -4.38 7.02
N ASN A 208 -7.39 -3.79 6.27
CA ASN A 208 -8.00 -2.51 6.64
C ASN A 208 -9.00 -2.65 7.79
N ARG A 209 -9.99 -3.54 7.71
CA ARG A 209 -11.11 -3.62 8.67
C ARG A 209 -10.81 -4.42 9.92
N GLU A 210 -10.05 -5.51 9.83
CA GLU A 210 -9.80 -6.38 10.99
C GLU A 210 -8.51 -6.00 11.72
N MET A 211 -7.49 -5.51 10.99
CA MET A 211 -6.24 -5.02 11.59
C MET A 211 -6.26 -3.51 11.88
N GLY A 212 -7.30 -2.79 11.42
CA GLY A 212 -7.41 -1.34 11.61
C GLY A 212 -6.37 -0.52 10.83
N VAL A 213 -5.69 -1.13 9.85
CA VAL A 213 -4.64 -0.46 9.06
C VAL A 213 -5.28 0.43 8.01
N THR A 214 -4.95 1.71 8.01
CA THR A 214 -5.30 2.66 6.94
C THR A 214 -4.48 2.36 5.70
N VAL A 215 -5.07 2.44 4.50
CA VAL A 215 -4.36 2.12 3.26
C VAL A 215 -4.37 3.32 2.30
N LEU A 216 -3.19 3.70 1.82
CA LEU A 216 -3.02 4.56 0.65
C LEU A 216 -2.52 3.69 -0.52
N LEU A 217 -3.38 3.45 -1.47
CA LEU A 217 -3.12 2.63 -2.65
C LEU A 217 -2.85 3.52 -3.86
N VAL A 218 -1.74 3.34 -4.55
CA VAL A 218 -1.54 3.88 -5.90
C VAL A 218 -1.85 2.79 -6.90
N GLU A 219 -2.82 3.02 -7.79
CA GLU A 219 -3.22 2.02 -8.77
C GLU A 219 -3.78 2.69 -10.04
N GLN A 220 -3.46 2.10 -11.20
CA GLN A 220 -3.94 2.56 -12.49
C GLN A 220 -5.11 1.71 -13.02
N LYS A 221 -5.22 0.47 -12.53
CA LYS A 221 -6.27 -0.46 -12.94
C LYS A 221 -7.59 -0.12 -12.25
N LEU A 222 -8.40 0.70 -12.91
CA LEU A 222 -9.69 1.16 -12.40
C LEU A 222 -10.59 0.03 -11.86
N PRO A 223 -10.72 -1.15 -12.53
CA PRO A 223 -11.55 -2.24 -12.01
C PRO A 223 -11.04 -2.80 -10.68
N PHE A 224 -9.73 -2.76 -10.42
CA PHE A 224 -9.14 -3.14 -9.16
C PHE A 224 -9.38 -2.06 -8.10
N ALA A 225 -9.06 -0.80 -8.41
CA ALA A 225 -9.26 0.33 -7.51
C ALA A 225 -10.71 0.41 -7.00
N ARG A 226 -11.71 0.28 -7.89
CA ARG A 226 -13.14 0.26 -7.52
C ARG A 226 -13.54 -0.87 -6.58
N LYS A 227 -12.79 -1.97 -6.55
CA LYS A 227 -13.09 -3.11 -5.67
C LYS A 227 -12.50 -2.97 -4.28
N VAL A 228 -11.39 -2.24 -4.18
CA VAL A 228 -10.53 -2.21 -2.99
C VAL A 228 -10.71 -0.91 -2.20
N ALA A 229 -10.81 0.22 -2.88
CA ALA A 229 -10.81 1.51 -2.24
C ALA A 229 -12.22 2.01 -1.90
N ASP A 230 -12.31 2.73 -0.79
CA ASP A 230 -13.54 3.43 -0.36
C ASP A 230 -13.59 4.85 -0.96
N ARG A 231 -12.43 5.45 -1.21
CA ARG A 231 -12.29 6.81 -1.72
C ARG A 231 -11.23 6.87 -2.82
N PHE A 232 -11.31 7.90 -3.64
CA PHE A 232 -10.29 8.18 -4.65
C PHE A 232 -9.73 9.60 -4.53
N CYS A 233 -8.52 9.78 -5.01
CA CYS A 233 -7.90 11.07 -5.32
C CYS A 233 -7.26 10.96 -6.70
N ILE A 234 -7.63 11.83 -7.64
CA ILE A 234 -7.03 11.86 -8.98
C ILE A 234 -6.00 12.97 -9.06
N MET A 235 -4.81 12.59 -9.54
CA MET A 235 -3.72 13.53 -9.83
C MET A 235 -3.59 13.78 -11.33
N GLU A 236 -3.40 15.03 -11.68
CA GLU A 236 -3.01 15.48 -13.02
C GLU A 236 -1.96 16.58 -12.90
N ARG A 237 -0.87 16.46 -13.65
CA ARG A 237 0.22 17.49 -13.71
C ARG A 237 0.65 18.00 -12.33
N GLY A 238 0.84 17.11 -11.39
CA GLY A 238 1.30 17.43 -10.03
C GLY A 238 0.25 18.02 -9.10
N ARG A 239 -1.02 18.09 -9.50
CA ARG A 239 -2.15 18.60 -8.70
C ARG A 239 -3.16 17.53 -8.41
N SER A 240 -3.85 17.61 -7.29
CA SER A 240 -5.09 16.87 -7.06
C SER A 240 -6.23 17.61 -7.77
N VAL A 241 -6.89 16.93 -8.72
CA VAL A 241 -7.93 17.55 -9.58
C VAL A 241 -9.34 17.06 -9.26
N ALA A 242 -9.46 15.91 -8.62
CA ALA A 242 -10.74 15.38 -8.14
C ALA A 242 -10.50 14.41 -6.98
N SER A 243 -11.39 14.40 -6.01
CA SER A 243 -11.41 13.45 -4.89
C SER A 243 -12.86 13.24 -4.42
N GLY A 244 -13.12 12.10 -3.80
CA GLY A 244 -14.46 11.78 -3.30
C GLY A 244 -14.60 10.33 -2.86
N GLY A 245 -15.82 9.88 -2.59
CA GLY A 245 -16.15 8.48 -2.43
C GLY A 245 -15.99 7.71 -3.73
N MET A 246 -15.71 6.41 -3.68
CA MET A 246 -15.50 5.62 -4.90
C MET A 246 -16.78 5.52 -5.77
N ASP A 247 -17.94 5.69 -5.18
CA ASP A 247 -19.25 5.79 -5.84
C ASP A 247 -19.42 7.10 -6.66
N GLU A 248 -18.72 8.16 -6.28
CA GLU A 248 -18.70 9.44 -6.99
C GLU A 248 -17.75 9.45 -8.22
N LEU A 249 -16.98 8.37 -8.42
CA LEU A 249 -16.07 8.22 -9.58
C LEU A 249 -16.85 7.79 -10.81
N ASP A 250 -17.46 8.77 -11.48
CA ASP A 250 -18.26 8.59 -12.71
C ASP A 250 -17.40 8.41 -13.97
N GLU A 251 -18.05 8.00 -15.06
CA GLU A 251 -17.37 7.82 -16.36
C GLU A 251 -16.79 9.11 -16.94
N THR A 252 -17.37 10.25 -16.61
CA THR A 252 -16.89 11.56 -17.08
C THR A 252 -15.52 11.87 -16.50
N LYS A 253 -15.35 11.69 -15.17
CA LYS A 253 -14.05 11.84 -14.51
C LYS A 253 -13.06 10.82 -15.03
N VAL A 254 -13.48 9.56 -15.22
CA VAL A 254 -12.64 8.50 -15.77
C VAL A 254 -12.13 8.86 -17.16
N LYS A 255 -13.02 9.23 -18.09
CA LYS A 255 -12.65 9.63 -19.46
C LYS A 255 -11.75 10.85 -19.48
N ARG A 256 -12.03 11.84 -18.63
CA ARG A 256 -11.28 13.09 -18.59
C ARG A 256 -9.85 12.92 -18.07
N TYR A 257 -9.64 12.13 -17.01
CA TYR A 257 -8.38 12.12 -16.26
C TYR A 257 -7.60 10.81 -16.33
N LEU A 258 -8.24 9.68 -16.61
CA LEU A 258 -7.63 8.36 -16.50
C LEU A 258 -7.48 7.64 -17.86
N THR A 259 -8.32 7.92 -18.84
CA THR A 259 -8.18 7.37 -20.21
C THR A 259 -7.22 8.22 -21.04
N VAL A 260 -6.46 7.53 -21.92
CA VAL A 260 -5.57 8.17 -22.92
C VAL A 260 -6.40 8.58 -24.13
#